data_cd96228bc01a3a5b6dafc303d8a3b4dd
#
_entry.id   cd96228bc01a3a5b6dafc303d8a3b4dd
#
_cell.length_a   1.000
_cell.length_b   1.000
_cell.length_c   1.000
_cell.angle_alpha   90.00
_cell.angle_beta   90.00
_cell.angle_gamma   90.00
#
_symmetry.space_group_name_H-M   'P 1'
#
loop_
_entity.id
_entity.type
_entity.pdbx_description
1 polymer ?
#
loop_
_entity_poly.entity_id
_entity_poly.type
_entity_poly.pdbx_seq_one_letter_code
_entity_poly.pdbx_strand_id
1 'polypeptide(L)'
;MNIAVLIKMVPDTESKLEVNDGALNDQNFKYMVNPYDEFAVEQAVQFKEAEGGKVTLLSLFSEDNSIDTDLRKMLAIGADEIVVLRQEGYRGDKPLANAKILSDAIKELDVDLVLCGIQGIDYYQAATGTMVAQMLGMPNISGVTSLEYNSGILKAKRQIEGGLQTVETSTPAVITCQKDMTKVRFPALKDIMMSKRKPFENKSVDSIDSNDALTSESSLPPARDGGAVSYTHLTLPTIALV
;
A
#
# COMPACT_ATOMS: atom_id res chain seq x y z
N MET A 1 5.08 -18.51 10.77
CA MET A 1 5.73 -17.53 9.88
C MET A 1 5.40 -16.12 10.34
N ASN A 2 6.39 -15.27 10.59
CA ASN A 2 6.20 -13.90 11.02
C ASN A 2 6.22 -12.97 9.79
N ILE A 3 5.19 -12.18 9.61
CA ILE A 3 5.00 -11.37 8.40
C ILE A 3 4.84 -9.91 8.77
N ALA A 4 5.66 -9.04 8.19
CA ALA A 4 5.44 -7.61 8.22
C ALA A 4 4.68 -7.17 6.97
N VAL A 5 3.66 -6.34 7.13
CA VAL A 5 2.94 -5.75 5.99
C VAL A 5 3.09 -4.23 6.05
N LEU A 6 3.66 -3.66 5.00
CA LEU A 6 3.78 -2.21 4.86
C LEU A 6 2.47 -1.65 4.34
N ILE A 7 1.92 -0.67 5.04
CA ILE A 7 0.67 0.00 4.69
C ILE A 7 0.93 1.47 4.47
N LYS A 8 0.51 1.97 3.34
CA LYS A 8 0.49 3.41 3.04
C LYS A 8 -0.91 3.98 3.22
N MET A 9 -1.00 5.09 3.91
CA MET A 9 -2.19 5.92 3.90
C MET A 9 -2.11 6.87 2.71
N VAL A 10 -3.16 6.92 1.92
CA VAL A 10 -3.26 7.76 0.72
C VAL A 10 -4.49 8.64 0.79
N PRO A 11 -4.49 9.82 0.15
CA PRO A 11 -5.70 10.63 0.05
C PRO A 11 -6.83 9.85 -0.61
N ASP A 12 -8.04 9.98 -0.07
CA ASP A 12 -9.24 9.45 -0.70
C ASP A 12 -9.42 10.07 -2.09
N THR A 13 -9.75 9.26 -3.09
CA THR A 13 -9.93 9.68 -4.48
C THR A 13 -11.05 10.71 -4.68
N GLU A 14 -11.96 10.85 -3.72
CA GLU A 14 -13.01 11.87 -3.72
C GLU A 14 -12.57 13.18 -3.05
N SER A 15 -11.34 13.26 -2.53
CA SER A 15 -10.81 14.48 -1.92
C SER A 15 -10.70 15.60 -2.96
N LYS A 16 -11.21 16.80 -2.61
CA LYS A 16 -11.06 17.97 -3.44
C LYS A 16 -9.62 18.47 -3.41
N LEU A 17 -8.98 18.51 -4.57
CA LEU A 17 -7.62 19.03 -4.70
C LEU A 17 -7.63 20.55 -4.73
N GLU A 18 -6.86 21.16 -3.83
CA GLU A 18 -6.61 22.60 -3.78
C GLU A 18 -5.10 22.85 -3.80
N VAL A 19 -4.65 23.78 -4.61
CA VAL A 19 -3.23 24.15 -4.69
C VAL A 19 -3.08 25.62 -4.33
N ASN A 20 -2.22 25.89 -3.35
CA ASN A 20 -1.92 27.25 -2.89
C ASN A 20 -0.40 27.47 -3.05
N ASP A 21 -0.02 28.51 -3.76
CA ASP A 21 1.40 28.89 -3.96
C ASP A 21 2.31 27.72 -4.42
N GLY A 22 1.80 26.91 -5.36
CA GLY A 22 2.54 25.77 -5.88
C GLY A 22 2.62 24.54 -4.97
N ALA A 23 1.96 24.57 -3.80
CA ALA A 23 1.85 23.46 -2.89
C ALA A 23 0.43 22.91 -2.80
N LEU A 24 0.32 21.59 -2.70
CA LEU A 24 -0.96 20.92 -2.49
C LEU A 24 -1.43 21.18 -1.05
N ASN A 25 -2.66 21.67 -0.91
CA ASN A 25 -3.30 21.84 0.39
C ASN A 25 -4.00 20.53 0.81
N ASP A 26 -3.43 19.83 1.77
CA ASP A 26 -3.91 18.53 2.26
C ASP A 26 -4.69 18.61 3.59
N GLN A 27 -4.92 19.82 4.12
CA GLN A 27 -5.57 20.02 5.43
C GLN A 27 -6.98 19.41 5.53
N ASN A 28 -7.69 19.32 4.41
CA ASN A 28 -9.04 18.79 4.33
C ASN A 28 -9.09 17.37 3.73
N PHE A 29 -7.96 16.73 3.51
CA PHE A 29 -7.95 15.39 2.95
C PHE A 29 -8.49 14.37 3.93
N LYS A 30 -9.32 13.50 3.41
CA LYS A 30 -9.61 12.22 4.05
C LYS A 30 -8.58 11.23 3.55
N TYR A 31 -8.03 10.45 4.47
CA TYR A 31 -7.07 9.41 4.13
C TYR A 31 -7.72 8.05 4.20
N MET A 32 -7.30 7.15 3.34
CA MET A 32 -7.71 5.75 3.29
C MET A 32 -6.49 4.85 3.16
N VAL A 33 -6.66 3.59 3.49
CA VAL A 33 -5.61 2.60 3.23
C VAL A 33 -5.45 2.44 1.72
N ASN A 34 -4.21 2.41 1.26
CA ASN A 34 -3.91 2.17 -0.15
C ASN A 34 -4.52 0.83 -0.61
N PRO A 35 -5.35 0.79 -1.65
CA PRO A 35 -6.06 -0.42 -2.08
C PRO A 35 -5.15 -1.61 -2.40
N TYR A 36 -3.93 -1.37 -2.89
CA TYR A 36 -2.97 -2.45 -3.15
C TYR A 36 -2.47 -3.11 -1.86
N ASP A 37 -2.42 -2.38 -0.75
CA ASP A 37 -1.94 -2.90 0.53
C ASP A 37 -2.99 -3.80 1.20
N GLU A 38 -4.28 -3.61 0.91
CA GLU A 38 -5.34 -4.50 1.40
C GLU A 38 -5.15 -5.94 0.91
N PHE A 39 -4.70 -6.13 -0.33
CA PHE A 39 -4.37 -7.46 -0.86
C PHE A 39 -3.15 -8.06 -0.14
N ALA A 40 -2.16 -7.23 0.20
CA ALA A 40 -1.00 -7.67 0.97
C ALA A 40 -1.39 -8.13 2.39
N VAL A 41 -2.28 -7.38 3.07
CA VAL A 41 -2.81 -7.77 4.39
C VAL A 41 -3.58 -9.08 4.32
N GLU A 42 -4.48 -9.23 3.37
CA GLU A 42 -5.24 -10.47 3.20
C GLU A 42 -4.33 -11.67 2.95
N GLN A 43 -3.33 -11.53 2.07
CA GLN A 43 -2.38 -12.60 1.78
C GLN A 43 -1.56 -12.98 3.02
N ALA A 44 -1.12 -11.99 3.81
CA ALA A 44 -0.42 -12.23 5.06
C ALA A 44 -1.28 -13.00 6.07
N VAL A 45 -2.55 -12.64 6.18
CA VAL A 45 -3.50 -13.30 7.07
C VAL A 45 -3.75 -14.75 6.63
N GLN A 46 -3.89 -15.01 5.32
CA GLN A 46 -4.03 -16.37 4.81
C GLN A 46 -2.81 -17.24 5.12
N PHE A 47 -1.60 -16.71 4.97
CA PHE A 47 -0.39 -17.44 5.32
C PHE A 47 -0.30 -17.68 6.84
N LYS A 48 -0.65 -16.71 7.66
CA LYS A 48 -0.72 -16.92 9.11
C LYS A 48 -1.74 -18.00 9.49
N GLU A 49 -2.89 -18.04 8.84
CA GLU A 49 -3.92 -19.06 9.10
C GLU A 49 -3.45 -20.47 8.71
N ALA A 50 -2.64 -20.59 7.66
CA ALA A 50 -2.10 -21.87 7.18
C ALA A 50 -0.88 -22.34 7.97
N GLU A 51 0.06 -21.44 8.26
CA GLU A 51 1.39 -21.78 8.78
C GLU A 51 1.58 -21.40 10.26
N GLY A 52 0.62 -20.69 10.83
CA GLY A 52 0.79 -20.06 12.14
C GLY A 52 1.71 -18.84 12.11
N GLY A 53 1.96 -18.24 13.27
CA GLY A 53 2.84 -17.09 13.44
C GLY A 53 2.09 -15.78 13.65
N LYS A 54 2.67 -14.65 13.22
CA LYS A 54 2.18 -13.31 13.53
C LYS A 54 2.20 -12.40 12.30
N VAL A 55 1.19 -11.52 12.18
CA VAL A 55 1.13 -10.46 11.17
C VAL A 55 1.21 -9.11 11.87
N THR A 56 2.30 -8.38 11.62
CA THR A 56 2.53 -7.01 12.11
C THR A 56 2.37 -6.04 10.95
N LEU A 57 1.49 -5.06 11.12
CA LEU A 57 1.31 -3.98 10.15
C LEU A 57 2.24 -2.83 10.50
N LEU A 58 2.92 -2.27 9.50
CA LEU A 58 3.77 -1.09 9.63
C LEU A 58 3.25 0.02 8.72
N SER A 59 3.01 1.20 9.27
CA SER A 59 2.63 2.39 8.51
C SER A 59 3.54 3.55 8.87
N LEU A 60 3.99 4.31 7.87
CA LEU A 60 4.72 5.56 8.07
C LEU A 60 3.82 6.72 7.64
N PHE A 61 3.59 7.68 8.55
CA PHE A 61 2.69 8.79 8.29
C PHE A 61 3.03 10.03 9.14
N SER A 62 2.35 11.16 8.83
CA SER A 62 2.51 12.41 9.57
C SER A 62 2.05 12.31 11.02
N GLU A 63 2.65 13.10 11.90
CA GLU A 63 2.23 13.24 13.30
C GLU A 63 0.84 13.88 13.45
N ASP A 64 0.49 14.80 12.56
CA ASP A 64 -0.66 15.68 12.71
C ASP A 64 -2.00 15.08 12.28
N ASN A 65 -2.01 13.90 11.65
CA ASN A 65 -3.21 13.30 11.08
C ASN A 65 -3.66 12.04 11.80
N SER A 66 -4.97 11.97 12.10
CA SER A 66 -5.56 10.75 12.66
C SER A 66 -5.98 9.79 11.56
N ILE A 67 -5.28 8.66 11.49
CA ILE A 67 -5.52 7.54 10.55
C ILE A 67 -5.90 6.25 11.29
N ASP A 68 -6.01 6.31 12.60
CA ASP A 68 -6.14 5.14 13.47
C ASP A 68 -7.37 4.30 13.16
N THR A 69 -8.49 4.96 12.84
CA THR A 69 -9.75 4.27 12.55
C THR A 69 -9.64 3.41 11.29
N ASP A 70 -8.99 3.91 10.25
CA ASP A 70 -8.84 3.19 8.98
C ASP A 70 -7.82 2.06 9.08
N LEU A 71 -6.72 2.29 9.80
CA LEU A 71 -5.74 1.24 10.09
C LEU A 71 -6.32 0.13 10.95
N ARG A 72 -7.23 0.43 11.89
CA ARG A 72 -7.93 -0.61 12.68
C ARG A 72 -8.83 -1.51 11.85
N LYS A 73 -9.30 -1.05 10.68
CA LYS A 73 -10.01 -1.92 9.74
C LYS A 73 -9.12 -3.05 9.23
N MET A 74 -7.83 -2.78 9.04
CA MET A 74 -6.84 -3.80 8.62
C MET A 74 -6.58 -4.81 9.75
N LEU A 75 -6.59 -4.40 11.01
CA LEU A 75 -6.57 -5.32 12.14
C LEU A 75 -7.80 -6.23 12.18
N ALA A 76 -8.96 -5.73 11.75
CA ALA A 76 -10.18 -6.51 11.69
C ALA A 76 -10.16 -7.59 10.59
N ILE A 77 -9.37 -7.42 9.53
CA ILE A 77 -9.15 -8.46 8.49
C ILE A 77 -8.45 -9.68 9.10
N GLY A 78 -7.57 -9.48 10.09
CA GLY A 78 -6.95 -10.60 10.78
C GLY A 78 -5.51 -10.35 11.27
N ALA A 79 -4.89 -9.20 10.96
CA ALA A 79 -3.57 -8.86 11.47
C ALA A 79 -3.58 -8.77 13.01
N ASP A 80 -2.42 -8.94 13.64
CA ASP A 80 -2.30 -9.07 15.09
C ASP A 80 -2.02 -7.74 15.79
N GLU A 81 -1.21 -6.91 15.18
CA GLU A 81 -0.83 -5.59 15.72
C GLU A 81 -0.51 -4.60 14.61
N ILE A 82 -0.47 -3.33 14.99
CA ILE A 82 -0.01 -2.22 14.15
C ILE A 82 1.04 -1.40 14.88
N VAL A 83 2.09 -1.03 14.16
CA VAL A 83 3.04 0.00 14.54
C VAL A 83 2.96 1.13 13.51
N VAL A 84 2.60 2.32 13.96
CA VAL A 84 2.58 3.54 13.15
C VAL A 84 3.84 4.35 13.49
N LEU A 85 4.68 4.52 12.49
CA LEU A 85 5.85 5.38 12.55
C LEU A 85 5.40 6.81 12.25
N ARG A 86 5.45 7.67 13.26
CA ARG A 86 5.02 9.07 13.18
C ARG A 86 6.21 9.96 12.90
N GLN A 87 6.14 10.69 11.79
CA GLN A 87 7.23 11.55 11.32
C GLN A 87 6.73 12.98 11.14
N GLU A 88 7.41 13.93 11.77
CA GLU A 88 7.23 15.34 11.47
C GLU A 88 7.64 15.65 10.03
N GLY A 89 6.82 16.41 9.30
CA GLY A 89 7.10 16.75 7.90
C GLY A 89 7.12 15.56 6.94
N TYR A 90 6.39 14.48 7.27
CA TYR A 90 6.27 13.32 6.37
C TYR A 90 5.84 13.72 4.96
N ARG A 91 6.51 13.14 3.97
CA ARG A 91 6.19 13.27 2.56
C ARG A 91 6.13 11.91 1.88
N GLY A 92 4.97 11.61 1.30
CA GLY A 92 4.74 10.36 0.58
C GLY A 92 5.53 10.24 -0.73
N ASP A 93 6.10 11.34 -1.23
CA ASP A 93 6.88 11.42 -2.47
C ASP A 93 8.41 11.30 -2.28
N LYS A 94 8.86 10.89 -1.09
CA LYS A 94 10.28 10.61 -0.78
C LYS A 94 10.52 9.10 -0.60
N PRO A 95 10.57 8.31 -1.68
CA PRO A 95 10.60 6.85 -1.58
C PRO A 95 11.84 6.31 -0.87
N LEU A 96 13.00 6.93 -1.06
CA LEU A 96 14.26 6.48 -0.45
C LEU A 96 14.28 6.72 1.06
N ALA A 97 13.89 7.93 1.51
CA ALA A 97 13.79 8.25 2.92
C ALA A 97 12.77 7.35 3.62
N ASN A 98 11.60 7.21 3.02
CA ASN A 98 10.53 6.36 3.55
C ASN A 98 10.96 4.89 3.63
N ALA A 99 11.64 4.38 2.61
CA ALA A 99 12.16 3.01 2.61
C ALA A 99 13.20 2.80 3.71
N LYS A 100 14.06 3.77 3.98
CA LYS A 100 15.05 3.69 5.05
C LYS A 100 14.41 3.59 6.42
N ILE A 101 13.44 4.45 6.74
CA ILE A 101 12.71 4.43 8.01
C ILE A 101 11.98 3.08 8.19
N LEU A 102 11.28 2.63 7.15
CA LEU A 102 10.56 1.35 7.17
C LEU A 102 11.53 0.17 7.34
N SER A 103 12.65 0.15 6.63
CA SER A 103 13.63 -0.94 6.74
C SER A 103 14.28 -0.99 8.12
N ASP A 104 14.55 0.16 8.75
CA ASP A 104 15.11 0.19 10.11
C ASP A 104 14.09 -0.32 11.12
N ALA A 105 12.80 0.01 10.99
CA ALA A 105 11.75 -0.56 11.81
C ALA A 105 11.57 -2.08 11.61
N ILE A 106 11.69 -2.58 10.38
CA ILE A 106 11.61 -4.02 10.09
C ILE A 106 12.77 -4.79 10.71
N LYS A 107 13.98 -4.23 10.76
CA LYS A 107 15.15 -4.86 11.40
C LYS A 107 14.97 -5.12 12.89
N GLU A 108 14.07 -4.37 13.55
CA GLU A 108 13.70 -4.60 14.95
C GLU A 108 12.74 -5.79 15.12
N LEU A 109 12.17 -6.28 14.01
CA LEU A 109 11.23 -7.39 13.98
C LEU A 109 11.92 -8.65 13.45
N ASP A 110 11.59 -9.80 14.04
CA ASP A 110 12.00 -11.11 13.52
C ASP A 110 10.98 -11.57 12.47
N VAL A 111 11.21 -11.19 11.19
CA VAL A 111 10.26 -11.44 10.10
C VAL A 111 10.81 -12.39 9.04
N ASP A 112 9.97 -13.32 8.62
CA ASP A 112 10.24 -14.25 7.52
C ASP A 112 9.83 -13.67 6.16
N LEU A 113 8.86 -12.74 6.16
CA LEU A 113 8.27 -12.21 4.94
C LEU A 113 7.82 -10.76 5.13
N VAL A 114 8.13 -9.92 4.15
CA VAL A 114 7.59 -8.56 4.05
C VAL A 114 6.67 -8.47 2.84
N LEU A 115 5.43 -8.04 3.05
CA LEU A 115 4.46 -7.80 1.98
C LEU A 115 4.13 -6.31 1.92
N CYS A 116 3.88 -5.78 0.72
CA CYS A 116 3.32 -4.45 0.52
C CYS A 116 2.60 -4.40 -0.82
N GLY A 117 1.77 -3.40 -1.05
CA GLY A 117 1.23 -3.12 -2.38
C GLY A 117 2.33 -2.75 -3.37
N ILE A 118 2.10 -2.99 -4.64
CA ILE A 118 3.07 -2.64 -5.69
C ILE A 118 3.36 -1.14 -5.73
N GLN A 119 2.35 -0.31 -5.42
CA GLN A 119 2.46 1.15 -5.47
C GLN A 119 1.36 1.82 -4.65
N GLY A 120 1.56 3.08 -4.25
CA GLY A 120 0.50 3.94 -3.74
C GLY A 120 -0.28 4.59 -4.90
N ILE A 121 -1.59 4.76 -4.74
CA ILE A 121 -2.45 5.41 -5.76
C ILE A 121 -2.28 6.93 -5.81
N ASP A 122 -1.51 7.50 -4.90
CA ASP A 122 -1.20 8.93 -4.82
C ASP A 122 -0.09 9.35 -5.79
N TYR A 123 1.05 8.65 -5.77
CA TYR A 123 2.24 9.01 -6.55
C TYR A 123 2.65 7.97 -7.60
N TYR A 124 2.11 6.76 -7.58
CA TYR A 124 2.37 5.66 -8.54
C TYR A 124 3.85 5.31 -8.74
N GLN A 125 4.69 5.50 -7.74
CA GLN A 125 6.16 5.35 -7.86
C GLN A 125 6.64 3.90 -7.97
N ALA A 126 5.92 2.94 -7.38
CA ALA A 126 6.27 1.51 -7.33
C ALA A 126 7.72 1.22 -6.85
N ALA A 127 8.28 2.07 -5.99
CA ALA A 127 9.71 2.05 -5.63
C ALA A 127 9.98 1.61 -4.20
N THR A 128 9.18 2.05 -3.22
CA THR A 128 9.48 1.90 -1.78
C THR A 128 9.68 0.43 -1.37
N GLY A 129 8.81 -0.49 -1.79
CA GLY A 129 8.94 -1.91 -1.43
C GLY A 129 10.23 -2.55 -1.94
N THR A 130 10.64 -2.23 -3.17
CA THR A 130 11.90 -2.71 -3.75
C THR A 130 13.12 -2.10 -3.05
N MET A 131 13.05 -0.82 -2.68
CA MET A 131 14.12 -0.15 -1.91
C MET A 131 14.26 -0.76 -0.51
N VAL A 132 13.14 -1.06 0.17
CA VAL A 132 13.15 -1.77 1.45
C VAL A 132 13.84 -3.13 1.32
N ALA A 133 13.52 -3.90 0.28
CA ALA A 133 14.18 -5.17 0.03
C ALA A 133 15.70 -5.04 -0.11
N GLN A 134 16.15 -4.07 -0.88
CA GLN A 134 17.60 -3.79 -1.06
C GLN A 134 18.27 -3.40 0.26
N MET A 135 17.62 -2.58 1.09
CA MET A 135 18.17 -2.14 2.39
C MET A 135 18.20 -3.25 3.44
N LEU A 136 17.30 -4.22 3.33
CA LEU A 136 17.27 -5.41 4.17
C LEU A 136 18.18 -6.53 3.65
N GLY A 137 18.70 -6.42 2.42
CA GLY A 137 19.46 -7.48 1.77
C GLY A 137 18.60 -8.73 1.46
N MET A 138 17.29 -8.54 1.30
CA MET A 138 16.34 -9.62 1.04
C MET A 138 16.02 -9.74 -0.46
N PRO A 139 15.79 -10.96 -0.98
CA PRO A 139 15.24 -11.15 -2.31
C PRO A 139 13.94 -10.38 -2.49
N ASN A 140 13.70 -9.85 -3.71
CA ASN A 140 12.46 -9.15 -4.04
C ASN A 140 11.79 -9.74 -5.29
N ILE A 141 10.47 -9.96 -5.21
CA ILE A 141 9.64 -10.24 -6.38
C ILE A 141 8.54 -9.18 -6.45
N SER A 142 8.55 -8.39 -7.52
CA SER A 142 7.63 -7.25 -7.68
C SER A 142 6.45 -7.59 -8.59
N GLY A 143 5.27 -6.98 -8.28
CA GLY A 143 4.08 -7.07 -9.12
C GLY A 143 3.44 -8.46 -9.13
N VAL A 144 3.44 -9.12 -7.98
CA VAL A 144 2.97 -10.50 -7.83
C VAL A 144 1.44 -10.55 -7.90
N THR A 145 0.93 -11.40 -8.78
CA THR A 145 -0.49 -11.66 -9.00
C THR A 145 -0.98 -12.98 -8.36
N SER A 146 -0.07 -13.84 -7.91
CA SER A 146 -0.38 -15.06 -7.16
C SER A 146 0.86 -15.48 -6.38
N LEU A 147 0.68 -15.82 -5.11
CA LEU A 147 1.77 -16.21 -4.21
C LEU A 147 1.38 -17.47 -3.45
N GLU A 148 2.25 -18.46 -3.51
CA GLU A 148 2.16 -19.72 -2.78
C GLU A 148 3.39 -19.87 -1.89
N TYR A 149 3.23 -20.47 -0.71
CA TYR A 149 4.32 -20.78 0.21
C TYR A 149 4.33 -22.28 0.52
N ASN A 150 5.51 -22.87 0.47
CA ASN A 150 5.70 -24.26 0.86
C ASN A 150 7.10 -24.45 1.45
N SER A 151 7.17 -24.81 2.73
CA SER A 151 8.40 -25.24 3.41
C SER A 151 9.61 -24.30 3.18
N GLY A 152 9.41 -22.99 3.33
CA GLY A 152 10.45 -21.98 3.18
C GLY A 152 10.63 -21.44 1.76
N ILE A 153 9.92 -21.96 0.78
CA ILE A 153 9.96 -21.51 -0.63
C ILE A 153 8.69 -20.76 -0.96
N LEU A 154 8.86 -19.57 -1.49
CA LEU A 154 7.81 -18.75 -2.09
C LEU A 154 7.80 -18.97 -3.60
N LYS A 155 6.64 -19.30 -4.14
CA LYS A 155 6.40 -19.41 -5.57
C LYS A 155 5.42 -18.32 -5.99
N ALA A 156 5.90 -17.37 -6.78
CA ALA A 156 5.16 -16.20 -7.20
C ALA A 156 4.89 -16.24 -8.70
N LYS A 157 3.70 -15.80 -9.11
CA LYS A 157 3.40 -15.47 -10.50
C LYS A 157 3.28 -13.96 -10.63
N ARG A 158 3.84 -13.40 -11.69
CA ARG A 158 3.72 -11.98 -12.02
C ARG A 158 3.45 -11.78 -13.50
N GLN A 159 2.74 -10.72 -13.81
CA GLN A 159 2.49 -10.33 -15.20
C GLN A 159 3.73 -9.63 -15.76
N ILE A 160 4.12 -10.02 -16.94
CA ILE A 160 5.18 -9.39 -17.75
C ILE A 160 4.62 -9.07 -19.13
N GLU A 161 5.38 -8.33 -19.95
CA GLU A 161 5.00 -8.13 -21.33
C GLU A 161 4.95 -9.48 -22.07
N GLY A 162 3.82 -9.75 -22.70
CA GLY A 162 3.59 -10.97 -23.46
C GLY A 162 3.24 -12.23 -22.65
N GLY A 163 3.11 -12.18 -21.32
CA GLY A 163 2.73 -13.37 -20.58
C GLY A 163 2.81 -13.31 -19.05
N LEU A 164 2.85 -14.49 -18.45
CA LEU A 164 3.04 -14.67 -17.01
C LEU A 164 4.38 -15.31 -16.73
N GLN A 165 5.12 -14.76 -15.77
CA GLN A 165 6.38 -15.33 -15.28
C GLN A 165 6.15 -15.97 -13.91
N THR A 166 6.64 -17.19 -13.73
CA THR A 166 6.74 -17.86 -12.42
C THR A 166 8.15 -17.68 -11.88
N VAL A 167 8.27 -17.20 -10.64
CA VAL A 167 9.55 -16.97 -9.96
C VAL A 167 9.49 -17.66 -8.60
N GLU A 168 10.58 -18.29 -8.19
CA GLU A 168 10.71 -18.90 -6.88
C GLU A 168 11.84 -18.23 -6.09
N THR A 169 11.64 -18.07 -4.79
CA THR A 169 12.66 -17.58 -3.85
C THR A 169 12.45 -18.21 -2.47
N SER A 170 13.50 -18.23 -1.67
CA SER A 170 13.38 -18.61 -0.26
C SER A 170 13.01 -17.43 0.62
N THR A 171 12.43 -17.71 1.79
CA THR A 171 12.34 -16.75 2.89
C THR A 171 13.70 -16.59 3.59
N PRO A 172 14.02 -15.39 4.17
CA PRO A 172 13.20 -14.18 4.17
C PRO A 172 13.19 -13.47 2.80
N ALA A 173 12.07 -12.81 2.48
CA ALA A 173 11.90 -12.11 1.20
C ALA A 173 10.95 -10.91 1.32
N VAL A 174 10.99 -10.02 0.33
CA VAL A 174 10.04 -8.91 0.17
C VAL A 174 9.24 -9.09 -1.11
N ILE A 175 7.92 -9.05 -1.01
CA ILE A 175 7.01 -9.25 -2.14
C ILE A 175 6.13 -8.01 -2.29
N THR A 176 6.04 -7.48 -3.52
CA THR A 176 5.07 -6.41 -3.80
C THR A 176 3.84 -6.98 -4.52
N CYS A 177 2.68 -6.72 -3.93
CA CYS A 177 1.42 -7.34 -4.29
C CYS A 177 0.67 -6.52 -5.35
N GLN A 178 0.21 -7.18 -6.41
CA GLN A 178 -0.62 -6.59 -7.44
C GLN A 178 -2.09 -6.67 -7.03
N LYS A 179 -2.91 -5.83 -7.64
CA LYS A 179 -4.37 -5.88 -7.52
C LYS A 179 -4.90 -7.28 -7.87
N ASP A 180 -5.92 -7.69 -7.15
CA ASP A 180 -6.65 -8.96 -7.35
C ASP A 180 -5.81 -10.24 -7.18
N MET A 181 -4.62 -10.16 -6.52
CA MET A 181 -3.82 -11.34 -6.23
C MET A 181 -4.52 -12.33 -5.29
N THR A 182 -5.41 -11.82 -4.45
CA THR A 182 -6.26 -12.60 -3.55
C THR A 182 -7.59 -11.89 -3.36
N LYS A 183 -8.60 -12.58 -2.81
CA LYS A 183 -9.89 -11.97 -2.50
C LYS A 183 -9.88 -11.45 -1.07
N VAL A 184 -9.85 -10.12 -0.91
CA VAL A 184 -9.92 -9.47 0.41
C VAL A 184 -11.26 -9.82 1.09
N ARG A 185 -11.18 -10.30 2.33
CA ARG A 185 -12.36 -10.62 3.15
C ARG A 185 -12.98 -9.37 3.73
N PHE A 186 -14.29 -9.42 3.90
CA PHE A 186 -15.01 -8.43 4.70
C PHE A 186 -15.02 -8.90 6.16
N PRO A 187 -14.47 -8.11 7.11
CA PRO A 187 -14.45 -8.50 8.50
C PRO A 187 -15.87 -8.56 9.09
N ALA A 188 -16.15 -9.58 9.89
CA ALA A 188 -17.40 -9.68 10.62
C ALA A 188 -17.47 -8.61 11.73
N LEU A 189 -18.67 -8.27 12.19
CA LEU A 189 -18.87 -7.29 13.27
C LEU A 189 -18.06 -7.63 14.54
N LYS A 190 -17.97 -8.93 14.86
CA LYS A 190 -17.15 -9.42 15.98
C LYS A 190 -15.67 -9.05 15.81
N ASP A 191 -15.13 -9.20 14.60
CA ASP A 191 -13.71 -8.94 14.32
C ASP A 191 -13.41 -7.44 14.38
N ILE A 192 -14.35 -6.60 13.93
CA ILE A 192 -14.28 -5.13 14.08
C ILE A 192 -14.27 -4.74 15.56
N MET A 193 -15.10 -5.38 16.38
CA MET A 193 -15.11 -5.13 17.83
C MET A 193 -13.80 -5.58 18.50
N MET A 194 -13.28 -6.74 18.11
CA MET A 194 -12.04 -7.29 18.67
C MET A 194 -10.81 -6.50 18.21
N SER A 195 -10.80 -5.92 17.02
CA SER A 195 -9.69 -5.11 16.51
C SER A 195 -9.38 -3.90 17.40
N LYS A 196 -10.38 -3.38 18.12
CA LYS A 196 -10.19 -2.27 19.07
C LYS A 196 -9.29 -2.62 20.25
N ARG A 197 -9.14 -3.91 20.58
CA ARG A 197 -8.32 -4.42 21.69
C ARG A 197 -6.94 -4.86 21.25
N LYS A 198 -6.71 -4.99 19.94
CA LYS A 198 -5.39 -5.37 19.40
C LYS A 198 -4.37 -4.27 19.62
N PRO A 199 -3.09 -4.61 19.82
CA PRO A 199 -2.02 -3.65 19.98
C PRO A 199 -1.97 -2.66 18.82
N PHE A 200 -1.86 -1.39 19.18
CA PHE A 200 -1.75 -0.28 18.25
C PHE A 200 -0.76 0.72 18.84
N GLU A 201 0.44 0.74 18.31
CA GLU A 201 1.55 1.53 18.81
C GLU A 201 1.84 2.70 17.86
N ASN A 202 2.04 3.89 18.42
CA ASN A 202 2.59 5.04 17.70
C ASN A 202 4.03 5.25 18.18
N LYS A 203 4.98 5.25 17.25
CA LYS A 203 6.40 5.53 17.50
C LYS A 203 6.80 6.79 16.73
N SER A 204 7.27 7.82 17.42
CA SER A 204 7.92 8.95 16.74
C SER A 204 9.23 8.52 16.13
N VAL A 205 9.47 8.96 14.89
CA VAL A 205 10.71 8.72 14.16
C VAL A 205 11.26 10.01 13.60
N ASP A 206 12.58 10.11 13.58
CA ASP A 206 13.26 11.27 13.04
C ASP A 206 13.08 11.39 11.52
N SER A 207 13.00 12.61 11.04
CA SER A 207 13.03 12.87 9.60
C SER A 207 14.42 12.56 9.03
N ILE A 208 14.44 11.95 7.85
CA ILE A 208 15.68 11.73 7.11
C ILE A 208 15.76 12.82 6.06
N ASP A 209 16.82 13.63 6.15
CA ASP A 209 17.10 14.60 5.10
C ASP A 209 17.59 13.88 3.84
N SER A 210 16.82 13.99 2.79
CA SER A 210 17.09 13.38 1.50
C SER A 210 16.57 14.27 0.37
N ASN A 211 17.36 14.36 -0.69
CA ASN A 211 17.00 15.10 -1.90
C ASN A 211 16.23 14.25 -2.92
N ASP A 212 15.47 13.26 -2.44
CA ASP A 212 14.73 12.32 -3.27
C ASP A 212 13.25 12.67 -3.46
N ALA A 213 12.83 13.85 -3.03
CA ALA A 213 11.47 14.33 -3.29
C ALA A 213 11.22 14.44 -4.80
N LEU A 214 10.15 13.77 -5.26
CA LEU A 214 9.79 13.73 -6.68
C LEU A 214 8.92 14.90 -7.10
N THR A 215 8.28 15.57 -6.15
CA THR A 215 7.40 16.72 -6.40
C THR A 215 8.08 17.99 -5.92
N SER A 216 8.35 18.92 -6.84
CA SER A 216 8.88 20.25 -6.53
C SER A 216 7.79 21.32 -6.48
N GLU A 217 6.79 21.19 -7.35
CA GLU A 217 5.68 22.13 -7.48
C GLU A 217 4.41 21.39 -7.93
N SER A 218 3.27 21.84 -7.43
CA SER A 218 1.96 21.30 -7.79
C SER A 218 1.13 22.35 -8.49
N SER A 219 0.37 21.96 -9.51
CA SER A 219 -0.62 22.82 -10.17
C SER A 219 -1.89 22.02 -10.46
N LEU A 220 -3.02 22.70 -10.46
CA LEU A 220 -4.26 22.07 -10.93
C LEU A 220 -4.19 21.84 -12.44
N PRO A 221 -4.76 20.75 -12.96
CA PRO A 221 -4.87 20.56 -14.39
C PRO A 221 -5.71 21.69 -15.00
N PRO A 222 -5.43 22.08 -16.27
CA PRO A 222 -6.22 23.10 -16.94
C PRO A 222 -7.70 22.67 -16.98
N ALA A 223 -8.59 23.67 -16.86
CA ALA A 223 -10.01 23.41 -17.00
C ALA A 223 -10.30 22.74 -18.36
N ARG A 224 -11.14 21.74 -18.35
CA ARG A 224 -11.56 21.09 -19.59
C ARG A 224 -12.46 22.07 -20.35
N ASP A 225 -12.06 22.47 -21.56
CA ASP A 225 -12.95 23.16 -22.47
C ASP A 225 -14.08 22.21 -22.86
N GLY A 226 -15.33 22.66 -22.66
CA GLY A 226 -16.51 21.90 -23.06
C GLY A 226 -16.55 21.74 -24.56
N GLY A 227 -15.96 20.68 -25.10
CA GLY A 227 -16.06 20.33 -26.52
C GLY A 227 -17.31 19.48 -26.75
N ALA A 228 -17.97 19.71 -27.90
CA ALA A 228 -19.03 18.82 -28.35
C ALA A 228 -18.46 17.43 -28.62
N VAL A 229 -18.95 16.41 -27.91
CA VAL A 229 -18.58 15.02 -28.17
C VAL A 229 -19.51 14.46 -29.23
N SER A 230 -18.98 14.16 -30.40
CA SER A 230 -19.74 13.50 -31.47
C SER A 230 -19.67 11.98 -31.31
N TYR A 231 -20.82 11.37 -31.03
CA TYR A 231 -20.96 9.90 -30.94
C TYR A 231 -21.49 9.32 -32.24
N THR A 232 -20.76 9.48 -33.34
CA THR A 232 -21.23 9.03 -34.66
C THR A 232 -21.57 7.53 -34.73
N HIS A 233 -20.99 6.72 -33.86
CA HIS A 233 -21.24 5.28 -33.80
C HIS A 233 -22.39 4.88 -32.86
N LEU A 234 -22.91 5.78 -32.03
CA LEU A 234 -24.04 5.53 -31.12
C LEU A 234 -25.40 5.98 -31.67
N THR A 235 -25.43 6.64 -32.84
CA THR A 235 -26.68 7.12 -33.43
C THR A 235 -27.36 6.13 -34.38
N LEU A 236 -26.70 5.04 -34.72
CA LEU A 236 -27.20 4.02 -35.65
C LEU A 236 -28.38 3.17 -35.13
N PRO A 237 -28.50 2.80 -33.87
CA PRO A 237 -29.63 1.99 -33.39
C PRO A 237 -30.94 2.78 -33.25
N THR A 238 -30.89 4.10 -33.12
CA THR A 238 -32.07 4.92 -32.81
C THR A 238 -32.92 5.21 -34.05
N ILE A 239 -32.35 5.10 -35.24
CA ILE A 239 -33.01 5.40 -36.52
C ILE A 239 -33.81 4.20 -37.07
N ALA A 240 -33.59 3.01 -36.51
CA ALA A 240 -34.23 1.77 -36.95
C ALA A 240 -35.60 1.47 -36.26
N LEU A 241 -36.15 2.42 -35.51
CA LEU A 241 -37.37 2.26 -34.74
C LEU A 241 -38.48 3.27 -35.11
N VAL A 242 -38.50 3.72 -36.34
CA VAL A 242 -39.64 4.52 -36.89
C VAL A 242 -40.29 3.75 -38.00
#